data_f5d9bad3305dc5d3f0398e6e91b10a00
#
_entry.id   f5d9bad3305dc5d3f0398e6e91b10a00
#
_cell.length_a   1.000
_cell.length_b   1.000
_cell.length_c   1.000
_cell.angle_alpha   90.00
_cell.angle_beta   90.00
_cell.angle_gamma   90.00
#
_symmetry.space_group_name_H-M   'P 1'
#
loop_
_entity.id
_entity.type
_entity.pdbx_description
1 polymer ?
#
loop_
_entity_poly.entity_id
_entity_poly.type
_entity_poly.pdbx_seq_one_letter_code
_entity_poly.pdbx_strand_id
1 'polypeptide(L)'
;MKLKWQKEMKWLLLAALAFLFCFERSDTLTVQDGYVRLCRRTWWFYKREVKSAEVSSIENVTHISKYARDSNLDSLLLKDKSGRVFHELHYSGFKIGANWWKEAHSDEKVCKSAIAGKGKFSREVDTVSPITYFILLVSLVFYWYKRSWRVEREREESK
;
A
#
# COMPACT_ATOMS: atom_id res chain seq x y z
N MET A 1 24.13 12.51 -31.31
CA MET A 1 23.84 12.66 -29.87
C MET A 1 22.41 12.29 -29.50
N LYS A 2 21.37 12.71 -30.23
CA LYS A 2 19.93 12.37 -29.97
C LYS A 2 19.61 10.88 -29.82
N LEU A 3 20.25 9.99 -30.62
CA LEU A 3 19.97 8.56 -30.60
C LEU A 3 20.45 7.85 -29.31
N LYS A 4 21.54 8.30 -28.71
CA LYS A 4 22.09 7.72 -27.47
C LYS A 4 21.18 8.02 -26.28
N TRP A 5 20.67 9.25 -26.21
CA TRP A 5 19.74 9.71 -25.18
C TRP A 5 18.38 8.97 -25.23
N GLN A 6 17.86 8.70 -26.41
CA GLN A 6 16.62 7.91 -26.54
C GLN A 6 16.78 6.47 -26.05
N LYS A 7 17.94 5.86 -26.23
CA LYS A 7 18.24 4.52 -25.69
C LYS A 7 18.33 4.54 -24.18
N GLU A 8 19.04 5.50 -23.61
CA GLU A 8 19.20 5.62 -22.14
C GLU A 8 17.85 5.90 -21.45
N MET A 9 17.00 6.74 -22.06
CA MET A 9 15.67 7.04 -21.55
C MET A 9 14.74 5.83 -21.56
N LYS A 10 14.82 4.97 -22.58
CA LYS A 10 14.06 3.71 -22.62
C LYS A 10 14.47 2.75 -21.52
N TRP A 11 15.76 2.65 -21.20
CA TRP A 11 16.25 1.80 -20.11
C TRP A 11 15.85 2.34 -18.72
N LEU A 12 15.89 3.66 -18.55
CA LEU A 12 15.39 4.31 -17.33
C LEU A 12 13.90 4.08 -17.14
N LEU A 13 13.11 4.17 -18.18
CA LEU A 13 11.66 3.94 -18.15
C LEU A 13 11.34 2.46 -17.88
N LEU A 14 12.11 1.54 -18.45
CA LEU A 14 12.01 0.09 -18.18
C LEU A 14 12.42 -0.26 -16.76
N ALA A 15 13.52 0.32 -16.26
CA ALA A 15 13.96 0.14 -14.88
C ALA A 15 12.93 0.69 -13.89
N ALA A 16 12.33 1.81 -14.23
CA ALA A 16 11.29 2.46 -13.47
C ALA A 16 9.98 1.65 -13.42
N LEU A 17 9.57 1.09 -14.55
CA LEU A 17 8.43 0.17 -14.61
C LEU A 17 8.72 -1.10 -13.80
N ALA A 18 9.90 -1.69 -13.96
CA ALA A 18 10.30 -2.86 -13.18
C ALA A 18 10.30 -2.58 -11.68
N PHE A 19 10.78 -1.40 -11.27
CA PHE A 19 10.74 -0.95 -9.88
C PHE A 19 9.31 -0.79 -9.35
N LEU A 20 8.40 -0.24 -10.15
CA LEU A 20 6.96 -0.13 -9.81
C LEU A 20 6.33 -1.51 -9.59
N PHE A 21 6.61 -2.46 -10.47
CA PHE A 21 6.12 -3.83 -10.32
C PHE A 21 6.71 -4.54 -9.09
N CYS A 22 7.93 -4.19 -8.70
CA CYS A 22 8.59 -4.78 -7.53
C CYS A 22 8.07 -4.27 -6.19
N PHE A 23 7.44 -3.10 -6.14
CA PHE A 23 7.02 -2.46 -4.88
C PHE A 23 5.53 -2.54 -4.58
N GLU A 24 4.74 -3.19 -5.42
CA GLU A 24 3.34 -3.46 -5.08
C GLU A 24 3.30 -4.38 -3.85
N ARG A 25 2.77 -3.85 -2.77
CA ARG A 25 2.62 -4.57 -1.51
C ARG A 25 1.21 -4.42 -1.01
N SER A 26 0.53 -5.53 -0.83
CA SER A 26 -0.75 -5.58 -0.15
C SER A 26 -0.68 -6.50 1.06
N ASP A 27 -1.32 -6.09 2.13
CA ASP A 27 -1.50 -6.91 3.32
C ASP A 27 -2.96 -7.42 3.34
N THR A 28 -3.13 -8.73 3.44
CA THR A 28 -4.43 -9.39 3.53
C THR A 28 -4.59 -9.95 4.93
N LEU A 29 -5.57 -9.45 5.66
CA LEU A 29 -5.98 -9.99 6.95
C LEU A 29 -7.16 -10.95 6.72
N THR A 30 -7.02 -12.18 7.19
CA THR A 30 -8.09 -13.20 7.15
C THR A 30 -8.37 -13.74 8.54
N VAL A 31 -9.66 -13.90 8.86
CA VAL A 31 -10.13 -14.61 10.04
C VAL A 31 -10.99 -15.76 9.55
N GLN A 32 -10.49 -16.96 9.67
CA GLN A 32 -11.13 -18.17 9.17
C GLN A 32 -10.60 -19.40 9.90
N ASP A 33 -11.48 -20.41 10.09
CA ASP A 33 -11.13 -21.73 10.63
C ASP A 33 -10.43 -21.70 12.01
N GLY A 34 -10.82 -20.72 12.85
CA GLY A 34 -10.23 -20.54 14.18
C GLY A 34 -8.88 -19.81 14.20
N TYR A 35 -8.43 -19.31 13.06
CA TYR A 35 -7.14 -18.60 12.95
C TYR A 35 -7.31 -17.20 12.38
N VAL A 36 -6.51 -16.28 12.90
CA VAL A 36 -6.25 -14.96 12.33
C VAL A 36 -4.92 -15.03 11.60
N ARG A 37 -4.93 -14.79 10.30
CA ARG A 37 -3.73 -14.85 9.46
C ARG A 37 -3.50 -13.53 8.76
N LEU A 38 -2.27 -13.05 8.81
CA LEU A 38 -1.79 -11.91 8.04
C LEU A 38 -0.91 -12.43 6.91
N CYS A 39 -1.39 -12.27 5.70
CA CYS A 39 -0.62 -12.59 4.50
C CYS A 39 -0.19 -11.31 3.83
N ARG A 40 1.08 -11.23 3.47
CA ARG A 40 1.64 -10.14 2.69
C ARG A 40 1.87 -10.61 1.28
N ARG A 41 1.31 -9.90 0.31
CA ARG A 41 1.64 -10.05 -1.09
C ARG A 41 2.70 -9.01 -1.44
N THR A 42 3.87 -9.51 -1.82
CA THR A 42 4.91 -8.72 -2.47
C THR A 42 4.99 -9.24 -3.88
N TRP A 43 4.96 -8.35 -4.87
CA TRP A 43 4.81 -8.71 -6.26
C TRP A 43 3.44 -9.33 -6.56
N TRP A 44 3.00 -9.33 -7.75
CA TRP A 44 1.68 -9.84 -8.13
C TRP A 44 1.42 -11.32 -7.80
N PHE A 45 2.47 -12.09 -7.59
CA PHE A 45 2.39 -13.55 -7.45
C PHE A 45 2.96 -14.11 -6.15
N TYR A 46 3.71 -13.33 -5.36
CA TYR A 46 4.33 -13.87 -4.15
C TYR A 46 3.52 -13.48 -2.91
N LYS A 47 2.74 -14.45 -2.42
CA LYS A 47 1.97 -14.31 -1.18
C LYS A 47 2.67 -15.10 -0.07
N ARG A 48 3.02 -14.42 1.02
CA ARG A 48 3.65 -15.02 2.19
C ARG A 48 2.80 -14.76 3.42
N GLU A 49 2.58 -15.80 4.24
CA GLU A 49 2.08 -15.63 5.60
C GLU A 49 3.16 -14.98 6.47
N VAL A 50 2.81 -13.86 7.09
CA VAL A 50 3.74 -13.07 7.93
C VAL A 50 3.51 -13.35 9.39
N LYS A 51 2.22 -13.46 9.78
CA LYS A 51 1.79 -13.74 11.14
C LYS A 51 0.56 -14.62 11.11
N SER A 52 0.49 -15.52 12.07
CA SER A 52 -0.70 -16.34 12.34
C SER A 52 -0.90 -16.46 13.85
N ALA A 53 -2.13 -16.43 14.28
CA ALA A 53 -2.52 -16.61 15.67
C ALA A 53 -3.87 -17.31 15.74
N GLU A 54 -4.11 -18.04 16.83
CA GLU A 54 -5.45 -18.57 17.09
C GLU A 54 -6.41 -17.42 17.42
N VAL A 55 -7.63 -17.52 16.98
CA VAL A 55 -8.69 -16.55 17.29
C VAL A 55 -8.88 -16.40 18.80
N SER A 56 -8.72 -17.49 19.55
CA SER A 56 -8.77 -17.51 21.00
C SER A 56 -7.77 -16.61 21.71
N SER A 57 -6.67 -16.26 21.03
CA SER A 57 -5.63 -15.36 21.57
C SER A 57 -5.93 -13.88 21.31
N ILE A 58 -6.89 -13.56 20.44
CA ILE A 58 -7.27 -12.18 20.13
C ILE A 58 -8.32 -11.75 21.15
N GLU A 59 -8.05 -10.65 21.83
CA GLU A 59 -8.96 -10.09 22.82
C GLU A 59 -9.92 -9.07 22.21
N ASN A 60 -9.37 -8.16 21.39
CA ASN A 60 -10.14 -7.04 20.89
C ASN A 60 -9.77 -6.64 19.45
N VAL A 61 -10.79 -6.19 18.75
CA VAL A 61 -10.69 -5.54 17.44
C VAL A 61 -11.33 -4.17 17.55
N THR A 62 -10.59 -3.13 17.22
CA THR A 62 -11.05 -1.75 17.39
C THR A 62 -10.72 -0.93 16.16
N HIS A 63 -11.70 -0.20 15.65
CA HIS A 63 -11.47 0.85 14.67
C HIS A 63 -10.89 2.09 15.38
N ILE A 64 -9.79 2.60 14.84
CA ILE A 64 -9.15 3.82 15.29
C ILE A 64 -9.13 4.80 14.14
N SER A 65 -9.66 6.00 14.38
CA SER A 65 -9.56 7.12 13.46
C SER A 65 -8.63 8.17 14.05
N LYS A 66 -7.51 8.42 13.36
CA LYS A 66 -6.56 9.46 13.74
C LYS A 66 -6.73 10.64 12.79
N TYR A 67 -7.13 11.77 13.36
CA TYR A 67 -7.18 13.02 12.62
C TYR A 67 -5.77 13.61 12.52
N ALA A 68 -5.17 13.54 11.34
CA ALA A 68 -3.98 14.32 11.01
C ALA A 68 -4.42 15.55 10.21
N ARG A 69 -3.64 16.66 10.26
CA ARG A 69 -3.99 17.96 9.67
C ARG A 69 -4.51 17.91 8.23
N ASP A 70 -4.10 16.91 7.44
CA ASP A 70 -4.42 16.81 5.99
C ASP A 70 -4.97 15.44 5.57
N SER A 71 -5.15 14.49 6.50
CA SER A 71 -5.65 13.15 6.18
C SER A 71 -6.27 12.47 7.39
N ASN A 72 -7.43 11.86 7.18
CA ASN A 72 -8.01 10.93 8.14
C ASN A 72 -7.35 9.56 7.90
N LEU A 73 -6.59 9.09 8.87
CA LEU A 73 -6.00 7.76 8.86
C LEU A 73 -6.90 6.85 9.70
N ASP A 74 -7.69 6.06 9.00
CA ASP A 74 -8.51 5.03 9.63
C ASP A 74 -7.73 3.72 9.67
N SER A 75 -7.77 3.03 10.80
CA SER A 75 -7.10 1.73 10.97
C SER A 75 -7.95 0.77 11.79
N LEU A 76 -7.80 -0.52 11.48
CA LEU A 76 -8.36 -1.62 12.26
C LEU A 76 -7.24 -2.25 13.09
N LEU A 77 -7.34 -2.09 14.40
CA LEU A 77 -6.35 -2.57 15.35
C LEU A 77 -6.80 -3.89 15.98
N LEU A 78 -5.98 -4.92 15.86
CA LEU A 78 -6.17 -6.20 16.54
C LEU A 78 -5.19 -6.29 17.71
N LYS A 79 -5.72 -6.56 18.92
CA LYS A 79 -4.91 -6.78 20.11
C LYS A 79 -5.07 -8.21 20.62
N ASP A 80 -3.97 -8.77 21.09
CA ASP A 80 -3.98 -10.04 21.80
C ASP A 80 -4.38 -9.87 23.28
N LYS A 81 -4.61 -10.98 23.98
CA LYS A 81 -4.97 -11.00 25.41
C LYS A 81 -3.89 -10.41 26.33
N SER A 82 -2.68 -10.23 25.84
CA SER A 82 -1.61 -9.54 26.59
C SER A 82 -1.61 -8.03 26.36
N GLY A 83 -2.58 -7.52 25.59
CA GLY A 83 -2.70 -6.09 25.22
C GLY A 83 -1.73 -5.66 24.12
N ARG A 84 -0.92 -6.59 23.56
CA ARG A 84 -0.01 -6.27 22.48
C ARG A 84 -0.75 -6.19 21.16
N VAL A 85 -0.27 -5.32 20.28
CA VAL A 85 -0.79 -5.18 18.94
C VAL A 85 -0.37 -6.39 18.09
N PHE A 86 -1.33 -7.23 17.74
CA PHE A 86 -1.12 -8.29 16.79
C PHE A 86 -0.90 -7.73 15.39
N HIS A 87 -1.80 -6.84 14.97
CA HIS A 87 -1.69 -6.14 13.69
C HIS A 87 -2.53 -4.86 13.68
N GLU A 88 -2.08 -3.88 12.91
CA GLU A 88 -2.82 -2.67 12.56
C GLU A 88 -2.98 -2.62 11.04
N LEU A 89 -4.21 -2.73 10.57
CA LEU A 89 -4.56 -2.66 9.16
C LEU A 89 -4.95 -1.21 8.82
N HIS A 90 -4.12 -0.52 8.06
CA HIS A 90 -4.35 0.86 7.68
C HIS A 90 -5.23 0.96 6.44
N TYR A 91 -6.31 1.73 6.53
CA TYR A 91 -7.16 2.07 5.40
C TYR A 91 -6.61 3.33 4.76
N SER A 92 -5.73 3.13 3.79
CA SER A 92 -5.11 4.20 3.02
C SER A 92 -5.07 3.80 1.56
N GLY A 93 -5.10 4.77 0.68
CA GLY A 93 -4.97 4.52 -0.76
C GLY A 93 -5.70 5.55 -1.60
N PHE A 94 -5.38 5.57 -2.88
CA PHE A 94 -6.01 6.45 -3.84
C PHE A 94 -7.24 5.77 -4.45
N LYS A 95 -8.37 5.84 -3.72
CA LYS A 95 -9.65 5.35 -4.22
C LYS A 95 -10.62 6.53 -4.26
N ILE A 96 -10.97 6.98 -5.46
CA ILE A 96 -11.90 8.11 -5.64
C ILE A 96 -13.24 7.76 -5.01
N GLY A 97 -13.73 8.62 -4.10
CA GLY A 97 -14.99 8.44 -3.40
C GLY A 97 -14.97 7.40 -2.27
N ALA A 98 -13.82 6.90 -1.87
CA ALA A 98 -13.71 6.00 -0.74
C ALA A 98 -14.04 6.72 0.58
N ASN A 99 -14.94 6.13 1.34
CA ASN A 99 -15.20 6.51 2.72
C ASN A 99 -14.53 5.50 3.64
N TRP A 100 -13.24 5.71 3.90
CA TRP A 100 -12.41 4.81 4.69
C TRP A 100 -12.96 4.58 6.10
N TRP A 101 -13.52 5.61 6.72
CA TRP A 101 -14.18 5.49 8.01
C TRP A 101 -15.33 4.47 7.97
N LYS A 102 -16.19 4.58 6.96
CA LYS A 102 -17.35 3.68 6.80
C LYS A 102 -16.89 2.25 6.51
N GLU A 103 -15.87 2.07 5.68
CA GLU A 103 -15.29 0.76 5.37
C GLU A 103 -14.65 0.15 6.62
N ALA A 104 -13.80 0.88 7.35
CA ALA A 104 -13.15 0.42 8.56
C ALA A 104 -14.15 0.04 9.67
N HIS A 105 -15.19 0.84 9.84
CA HIS A 105 -16.25 0.56 10.82
C HIS A 105 -17.09 -0.67 10.46
N SER A 106 -17.37 -0.86 9.18
CA SER A 106 -18.04 -2.09 8.69
C SER A 106 -17.17 -3.32 8.92
N ASP A 107 -15.89 -3.22 8.56
CA ASP A 107 -14.92 -4.30 8.71
C ASP A 107 -14.67 -4.67 10.18
N GLU A 108 -14.70 -3.70 11.09
CA GLU A 108 -14.65 -3.94 12.53
C GLU A 108 -15.77 -4.90 12.98
N LYS A 109 -17.00 -4.63 12.56
CA LYS A 109 -18.18 -5.45 12.93
C LYS A 109 -18.06 -6.86 12.37
N VAL A 110 -17.67 -6.97 11.09
CA VAL A 110 -17.52 -8.26 10.41
C VAL A 110 -16.36 -9.06 11.01
N CYS A 111 -15.25 -8.41 11.30
CA CYS A 111 -14.08 -9.04 11.93
C CYS A 111 -14.41 -9.55 13.34
N LYS A 112 -15.09 -8.74 14.17
CA LYS A 112 -15.58 -9.17 15.49
C LYS A 112 -16.50 -10.38 15.40
N SER A 113 -17.42 -10.38 14.43
CA SER A 113 -18.32 -11.51 14.20
C SER A 113 -17.55 -12.78 13.81
N ALA A 114 -16.56 -12.65 12.95
CA ALA A 114 -15.71 -13.78 12.53
C ALA A 114 -14.87 -14.34 13.70
N ILE A 115 -14.33 -13.47 14.57
CA ILE A 115 -13.63 -13.87 15.79
C ILE A 115 -14.58 -14.60 16.75
N ALA A 116 -15.84 -14.18 16.84
CA ALA A 116 -16.86 -14.87 17.63
C ALA A 116 -17.35 -16.19 16.97
N GLY A 117 -16.71 -16.66 15.92
CA GLY A 117 -17.07 -17.88 15.21
C GLY A 117 -18.30 -17.76 14.29
N LYS A 118 -18.78 -16.55 14.05
CA LYS A 118 -19.98 -16.26 13.24
C LYS A 118 -19.63 -15.77 11.85
N GLY A 119 -18.88 -16.58 11.08
CA GLY A 119 -18.57 -16.24 9.70
C GLY A 119 -17.08 -16.17 9.40
N LYS A 120 -16.75 -15.53 8.29
CA LYS A 120 -15.38 -15.35 7.81
C LYS A 120 -15.14 -13.87 7.56
N PHE A 121 -13.91 -13.44 7.79
CA PHE A 121 -13.45 -12.10 7.43
C PHE A 121 -12.22 -12.21 6.53
N SER A 122 -12.22 -11.43 5.47
CA SER A 122 -11.05 -11.29 4.60
C SER A 122 -11.01 -9.88 4.06
N ARG A 123 -9.94 -9.16 4.34
CA ARG A 123 -9.72 -7.82 3.82
C ARG A 123 -8.30 -7.68 3.30
N GLU A 124 -8.20 -7.23 2.07
CA GLU A 124 -6.95 -6.85 1.44
C GLU A 124 -6.86 -5.32 1.39
N VAL A 125 -5.75 -4.78 1.83
CA VAL A 125 -5.46 -3.34 1.81
C VAL A 125 -4.10 -3.13 1.17
N ASP A 126 -4.09 -2.30 0.15
CA ASP A 126 -2.85 -1.90 -0.51
C ASP A 126 -2.08 -0.95 0.40
N THR A 127 -0.90 -1.36 0.82
CA THR A 127 -0.03 -0.56 1.70
C THR A 127 0.63 0.60 0.97
N VAL A 128 0.67 0.52 -0.35
CA VAL A 128 1.18 1.59 -1.21
C VAL A 128 0.42 1.59 -2.52
N SER A 129 -0.14 2.73 -2.90
CA SER A 129 -0.78 2.85 -4.21
C SER A 129 0.27 2.87 -5.32
N PRO A 130 0.25 1.94 -6.26
CA PRO A 130 1.15 1.93 -7.40
C PRO A 130 1.01 3.21 -8.24
N ILE A 131 -0.17 3.84 -8.23
CA ILE A 131 -0.44 5.09 -8.95
C ILE A 131 0.39 6.26 -8.39
N THR A 132 0.55 6.34 -7.07
CA THR A 132 1.35 7.41 -6.44
C THR A 132 2.82 7.31 -6.85
N TYR A 133 3.37 6.10 -6.91
CA TYR A 133 4.74 5.89 -7.40
C TYR A 133 4.85 6.17 -8.89
N PHE A 134 3.86 5.78 -9.69
CA PHE A 134 3.84 6.07 -11.11
C PHE A 134 3.87 7.57 -11.38
N ILE A 135 3.03 8.36 -10.69
CA ILE A 135 2.99 9.82 -10.81
C ILE A 135 4.34 10.44 -10.39
N LEU A 136 4.91 9.99 -9.26
CA LEU A 136 6.21 10.45 -8.77
C LEU A 136 7.33 10.18 -9.78
N LEU A 137 7.32 9.02 -10.36
CA LEU A 137 8.31 8.55 -11.31
C LEU A 137 8.21 9.27 -12.66
N VAL A 138 6.99 9.42 -13.19
CA VAL A 138 6.73 10.21 -14.41
C VAL A 138 7.16 11.66 -14.16
N SER A 139 6.88 12.22 -12.98
CA SER A 139 7.29 13.57 -12.61
C SER A 139 8.80 13.72 -12.55
N LEU A 140 9.52 12.72 -12.00
CA LEU A 140 10.99 12.69 -11.94
C LEU A 140 11.61 12.59 -13.34
N VAL A 141 11.08 11.72 -14.20
CA VAL A 141 11.53 11.56 -15.58
C VAL A 141 11.31 12.85 -16.37
N PHE A 142 10.14 13.50 -16.19
CA PHE A 142 9.81 14.76 -16.84
C PHE A 142 10.69 15.91 -16.35
N TYR A 143 10.96 15.99 -15.04
CA TYR A 143 11.88 16.97 -14.45
C TYR A 143 13.29 16.82 -15.01
N TRP A 144 13.79 15.59 -15.10
CA TRP A 144 15.12 15.28 -15.64
C TRP A 144 15.22 15.62 -17.13
N TYR A 145 14.20 15.28 -17.90
CA TYR A 145 14.10 15.64 -19.31
C TYR A 145 14.16 17.16 -19.53
N LYS A 146 13.36 17.91 -18.76
CA LYS A 146 13.30 19.36 -18.85
C LYS A 146 14.64 20.03 -18.46
N ARG A 147 15.32 19.47 -17.45
CA ARG A 147 16.63 19.95 -17.02
C ARG A 147 17.70 19.71 -18.10
N SER A 148 17.72 18.55 -18.73
CA SER A 148 18.65 18.22 -19.81
C SER A 148 18.50 19.13 -21.02
N TRP A 149 17.25 19.42 -21.38
CA TRP A 149 16.95 20.34 -22.48
C TRP A 149 17.44 21.78 -22.20
N ARG A 150 17.36 22.21 -20.96
CA ARG A 150 17.83 23.54 -20.56
C ARG A 150 19.35 23.62 -20.66
N VAL A 151 20.07 22.64 -20.16
CA VAL A 151 21.54 22.58 -20.22
C VAL A 151 22.05 22.51 -21.66
N GLU A 152 21.33 21.83 -22.55
CA GLU A 152 21.74 21.71 -23.96
C GLU A 152 21.54 23.04 -24.70
N ARG A 153 20.45 23.76 -24.40
CA ARG A 153 20.19 25.08 -24.97
C ARG A 153 21.22 26.12 -24.51
N GLU A 154 21.55 26.16 -23.24
CA GLU A 154 22.59 27.05 -22.68
C GLU A 154 23.96 26.78 -23.31
N ARG A 155 24.27 25.55 -23.68
CA ARG A 155 25.49 25.18 -24.41
C ARG A 155 25.51 25.64 -25.88
N GLU A 156 24.35 25.66 -26.53
CA GLU A 156 24.22 26.15 -27.91
C GLU A 156 24.31 27.68 -28.00
N GLU A 157 23.78 28.37 -27.01
CA GLU A 157 23.83 29.84 -26.90
C GLU A 157 25.22 30.38 -26.51
N SER A 158 26.09 29.52 -25.96
CA SER A 158 27.46 29.91 -25.55
C SER A 158 28.51 29.66 -26.62
N LYS A 159 28.16 29.24 -27.82
CA LYS A 159 29.00 29.01 -29.00
C LYS A 159 28.76 30.05 -30.06
#